data_83f1aaf2599d0623d7f36a5e11a2a218
#
_entry.id   83f1aaf2599d0623d7f36a5e11a2a218
#
_cell.length_a   1.000
_cell.length_b   1.000
_cell.length_c   1.000
_cell.angle_alpha   90.00
_cell.angle_beta   90.00
_cell.angle_gamma   90.00
#
_symmetry.space_group_name_H-M   'P 1'
#
loop_
_entity.id
_entity.type
_entity.pdbx_description
1 polymer ?
#
loop_
_entity_poly.entity_id
_entity_poly.type
_entity_poly.pdbx_seq_one_letter_code
_entity_poly.pdbx_strand_id
1 'polypeptide(L)'
;AGAKATDIIVGVDQLTPTAEKMRRLMHYGQFFQSHALHFFHLASPDLLFGFDADPAIRNVIGVIQKHPELAKQAVLMRKYGQEIIKATAGKKIHGTGAIPGGINKNLSIEERDAFLKDIDQMIQWSVESVKIAKDYTVNKLDDIKDFGSFESNHLGLVRDDGAWEIYDGKLRAIDAQGNKIFDFVDNQQYAEYIAEEVKS
;
A
#
# COMPACT_ATOMS: atom_id res chain seq x y z
N ALA A 1 4.36 -10.05 5.12
CA ALA A 1 3.87 -11.26 5.78
C ALA A 1 4.92 -12.38 5.76
N GLY A 2 5.38 -12.87 4.58
CA GLY A 2 6.29 -14.01 4.47
C GLY A 2 7.58 -13.88 5.28
N ALA A 3 8.24 -12.72 5.28
CA ALA A 3 9.46 -12.50 6.07
C ALA A 3 9.20 -12.63 7.58
N LYS A 4 8.10 -12.10 8.09
CA LYS A 4 7.71 -12.23 9.51
C LYS A 4 7.37 -13.67 9.87
N ALA A 5 6.68 -14.40 9.01
CA ALA A 5 6.41 -15.81 9.22
C ALA A 5 7.71 -16.63 9.29
N THR A 6 8.67 -16.33 8.41
CA THR A 6 9.99 -17.00 8.43
C THR A 6 10.75 -16.67 9.71
N ASP A 7 10.70 -15.43 10.22
CA ASP A 7 11.34 -15.07 11.48
C ASP A 7 10.82 -15.92 12.63
N ILE A 8 9.49 -16.06 12.74
CA ILE A 8 8.83 -16.88 13.78
C ILE A 8 9.27 -18.36 13.66
N ILE A 9 9.29 -18.90 12.45
CA ILE A 9 9.71 -20.30 12.20
C ILE A 9 11.13 -20.57 12.68
N VAL A 10 12.04 -19.60 12.53
CA VAL A 10 13.44 -19.73 12.99
C VAL A 10 13.66 -19.23 14.43
N GLY A 11 12.60 -18.90 15.16
CA GLY A 11 12.65 -18.51 16.56
C GLY A 11 13.12 -17.08 16.81
N VAL A 12 12.92 -16.18 15.86
CA VAL A 12 13.22 -14.76 16.04
C VAL A 12 11.96 -13.99 16.40
N ASP A 13 11.85 -13.57 17.66
CA ASP A 13 10.72 -12.79 18.16
C ASP A 13 10.83 -11.30 17.81
N GLN A 14 12.04 -10.76 17.80
CA GLN A 14 12.28 -9.35 17.53
C GLN A 14 13.50 -9.15 16.60
N LEU A 15 13.33 -8.27 15.64
CA LEU A 15 14.44 -7.82 14.79
C LEU A 15 15.29 -6.77 15.52
N THR A 16 16.53 -6.61 15.07
CA THR A 16 17.32 -5.44 15.47
C THR A 16 16.64 -4.15 15.00
N PRO A 17 16.80 -3.02 15.72
CA PRO A 17 16.17 -1.75 15.33
C PRO A 17 16.47 -1.30 13.88
N THR A 18 17.66 -1.61 13.39
CA THR A 18 18.04 -1.30 12.00
C THR A 18 17.29 -2.20 11.01
N ALA A 19 17.22 -3.50 11.27
CA ALA A 19 16.52 -4.44 10.40
C ALA A 19 15.02 -4.10 10.33
N GLU A 20 14.41 -3.75 11.48
CA GLU A 20 13.01 -3.33 11.54
C GLU A 20 12.76 -2.08 10.68
N LYS A 21 13.57 -1.03 10.82
CA LYS A 21 13.46 0.19 10.02
C LYS A 21 13.63 -0.07 8.53
N MET A 22 14.60 -0.91 8.16
CA MET A 22 14.85 -1.27 6.77
C MET A 22 13.69 -2.05 6.15
N ARG A 23 13.12 -3.00 6.89
CA ARG A 23 11.94 -3.74 6.44
C ARG A 23 10.70 -2.86 6.31
N ARG A 24 10.50 -1.91 7.22
CA ARG A 24 9.43 -0.89 7.12
C ARG A 24 9.64 -0.02 5.88
N LEU A 25 10.85 0.46 5.64
CA LEU A 25 11.16 1.28 4.47
C LEU A 25 10.89 0.51 3.17
N MET A 26 11.32 -0.74 3.07
CA MET A 26 11.03 -1.61 1.93
C MET A 26 9.52 -1.78 1.72
N HIS A 27 8.77 -2.02 2.79
CA HIS A 27 7.33 -2.20 2.76
C HIS A 27 6.61 -0.93 2.32
N TYR A 28 6.98 0.23 2.86
CA TYR A 28 6.39 1.50 2.47
C TYR A 28 6.76 1.90 1.04
N GLY A 29 7.97 1.60 0.59
CA GLY A 29 8.36 1.75 -0.81
C GLY A 29 7.48 0.91 -1.75
N GLN A 30 7.14 -0.32 -1.34
CA GLN A 30 6.23 -1.19 -2.08
C GLN A 30 4.80 -0.63 -2.10
N PHE A 31 4.29 -0.16 -0.97
CA PHE A 31 2.98 0.50 -0.93
C PHE A 31 2.93 1.70 -1.85
N PHE A 32 3.92 2.58 -1.74
CA PHE A 32 3.97 3.80 -2.52
C PHE A 32 3.98 3.53 -4.03
N GLN A 33 4.88 2.66 -4.51
CA GLN A 33 4.94 2.33 -5.94
C GLN A 33 3.68 1.61 -6.44
N SER A 34 3.11 0.73 -5.62
CA SER A 34 1.92 -0.04 -5.98
C SER A 34 0.68 0.85 -6.07
N HIS A 35 0.48 1.74 -5.12
CA HIS A 35 -0.62 2.70 -5.15
C HIS A 35 -0.48 3.70 -6.31
N ALA A 36 0.73 4.19 -6.57
CA ALA A 36 0.99 5.05 -7.73
C ALA A 36 0.69 4.32 -9.05
N LEU A 37 1.10 3.04 -9.17
CA LEU A 37 0.78 2.22 -10.33
C LEU A 37 -0.73 2.06 -10.49
N HIS A 38 -1.43 1.63 -9.44
CA HIS A 38 -2.86 1.37 -9.51
C HIS A 38 -3.64 2.65 -9.84
N PHE A 39 -3.42 3.71 -9.06
CA PHE A 39 -4.17 4.95 -9.22
C PHE A 39 -3.96 5.58 -10.59
N PHE A 40 -2.71 5.79 -10.99
CA PHE A 40 -2.40 6.55 -12.19
C PHE A 40 -2.43 5.75 -13.50
N HIS A 41 -2.11 4.46 -13.47
CA HIS A 41 -1.98 3.68 -14.70
C HIS A 41 -3.16 2.74 -14.94
N LEU A 42 -3.89 2.37 -13.88
CA LEU A 42 -5.03 1.46 -14.00
C LEU A 42 -6.36 2.19 -13.80
N ALA A 43 -6.51 2.98 -12.73
CA ALA A 43 -7.78 3.65 -12.40
C ALA A 43 -7.97 5.01 -13.09
N SER A 44 -6.89 5.76 -13.34
CA SER A 44 -6.99 7.15 -13.81
C SER A 44 -7.71 7.34 -15.15
N PRO A 45 -7.64 6.43 -16.13
CA PRO A 45 -8.42 6.59 -17.36
C PRO A 45 -9.92 6.68 -17.09
N ASP A 46 -10.44 5.80 -16.22
CA ASP A 46 -11.86 5.80 -15.85
C ASP A 46 -12.22 7.02 -14.99
N LEU A 47 -11.34 7.40 -14.06
CA LEU A 47 -11.55 8.56 -13.19
C LEU A 47 -11.54 9.90 -13.94
N LEU A 48 -10.68 10.05 -14.94
CA LEU A 48 -10.47 11.30 -15.66
C LEU A 48 -11.41 11.47 -16.84
N PHE A 49 -11.77 10.38 -17.52
CA PHE A 49 -12.59 10.42 -18.74
C PHE A 49 -14.04 9.98 -18.49
N GLY A 50 -14.30 9.21 -17.43
CA GLY A 50 -15.59 8.59 -17.15
C GLY A 50 -15.76 7.22 -17.83
N PHE A 51 -16.65 6.41 -17.25
CA PHE A 51 -16.87 5.02 -17.71
C PHE A 51 -17.47 4.93 -19.12
N ASP A 52 -18.20 5.96 -19.55
CA ASP A 52 -18.85 6.03 -20.87
C ASP A 52 -17.97 6.67 -21.97
N ALA A 53 -16.74 7.06 -21.63
CA ALA A 53 -15.85 7.68 -22.61
C ALA A 53 -15.40 6.67 -23.68
N ASP A 54 -15.11 7.21 -24.88
CA ASP A 54 -14.61 6.41 -26.00
C ASP A 54 -13.37 5.60 -25.58
N PRO A 55 -13.37 4.27 -25.75
CA PRO A 55 -12.22 3.42 -25.47
C PRO A 55 -10.92 3.85 -26.13
N ALA A 56 -11.01 4.55 -27.28
CA ALA A 56 -9.83 5.08 -27.98
C ALA A 56 -9.06 6.12 -27.15
N ILE A 57 -9.73 6.82 -26.23
CA ILE A 57 -9.13 7.81 -25.33
C ILE A 57 -9.10 7.37 -23.86
N ARG A 58 -10.00 6.47 -23.45
CA ARG A 58 -10.10 5.94 -22.08
C ARG A 58 -9.02 4.88 -21.82
N ASN A 59 -7.78 5.31 -21.88
CA ASN A 59 -6.59 4.47 -21.65
C ASN A 59 -5.42 5.35 -21.23
N VAL A 60 -4.30 4.72 -20.85
CA VAL A 60 -3.11 5.42 -20.36
C VAL A 60 -2.51 6.40 -21.40
N ILE A 61 -2.64 6.10 -22.68
CA ILE A 61 -2.15 6.99 -23.75
C ILE A 61 -3.00 8.26 -23.80
N GLY A 62 -4.33 8.13 -23.69
CA GLY A 62 -5.22 9.28 -23.57
C GLY A 62 -4.90 10.14 -22.34
N VAL A 63 -4.56 9.53 -21.21
CA VAL A 63 -4.10 10.26 -20.00
C VAL A 63 -2.81 11.03 -20.30
N ILE A 64 -1.82 10.42 -20.94
CA ILE A 64 -0.57 11.09 -21.32
C ILE A 64 -0.85 12.29 -22.25
N GLN A 65 -1.74 12.14 -23.20
CA GLN A 65 -2.07 13.21 -24.17
C GLN A 65 -2.85 14.37 -23.55
N LYS A 66 -3.80 14.08 -22.67
CA LYS A 66 -4.69 15.08 -22.08
C LYS A 66 -4.17 15.68 -20.76
N HIS A 67 -3.40 14.90 -20.02
CA HIS A 67 -2.90 15.25 -18.68
C HIS A 67 -1.39 14.93 -18.55
N PRO A 68 -0.51 15.52 -19.42
CA PRO A 68 0.91 15.13 -19.48
C PRO A 68 1.66 15.33 -18.16
N GLU A 69 1.36 16.40 -17.41
CA GLU A 69 2.01 16.65 -16.11
C GLU A 69 1.60 15.58 -15.08
N LEU A 70 0.33 15.20 -15.04
CA LEU A 70 -0.14 14.14 -14.15
C LEU A 70 0.50 12.79 -14.51
N ALA A 71 0.62 12.49 -15.79
CA ALA A 71 1.30 11.29 -16.28
C ALA A 71 2.78 11.27 -15.89
N LYS A 72 3.47 12.41 -15.97
CA LYS A 72 4.85 12.57 -15.51
C LYS A 72 4.98 12.34 -14.00
N GLN A 73 4.11 12.96 -13.18
CA GLN A 73 4.06 12.73 -11.73
C GLN A 73 3.89 11.24 -11.42
N ALA A 74 2.97 10.57 -12.07
CA ALA A 74 2.70 9.14 -11.93
C ALA A 74 3.95 8.28 -12.13
N VAL A 75 4.69 8.51 -13.21
CA VAL A 75 5.93 7.79 -13.52
C VAL A 75 7.00 8.05 -12.46
N LEU A 76 7.15 9.29 -12.02
CA LEU A 76 8.16 9.68 -11.02
C LEU A 76 7.83 9.11 -9.64
N MET A 77 6.57 9.15 -9.21
CA MET A 77 6.13 8.55 -7.95
C MET A 77 6.37 7.04 -7.94
N ARG A 78 5.95 6.34 -8.99
CA ARG A 78 6.22 4.91 -9.13
C ARG A 78 7.72 4.59 -9.10
N LYS A 79 8.51 5.36 -9.85
CA LYS A 79 9.98 5.23 -9.88
C LYS A 79 10.58 5.40 -8.49
N TYR A 80 10.16 6.41 -7.74
CA TYR A 80 10.66 6.68 -6.39
C TYR A 80 10.47 5.48 -5.47
N GLY A 81 9.26 4.92 -5.39
CA GLY A 81 9.01 3.71 -4.61
C GLY A 81 9.82 2.50 -5.07
N GLN A 82 10.00 2.31 -6.39
CA GLN A 82 10.82 1.24 -6.95
C GLN A 82 12.33 1.40 -6.63
N GLU A 83 12.85 2.63 -6.57
CA GLU A 83 14.24 2.86 -6.15
C GLU A 83 14.43 2.57 -4.65
N ILE A 84 13.44 2.88 -3.80
CA ILE A 84 13.46 2.46 -2.40
C ILE A 84 13.52 0.92 -2.30
N ILE A 85 12.67 0.21 -3.03
CA ILE A 85 12.68 -1.26 -3.04
C ILE A 85 14.04 -1.78 -3.50
N LYS A 86 14.60 -1.22 -4.56
CA LYS A 86 15.92 -1.60 -5.08
C LYS A 86 17.01 -1.38 -4.04
N ALA A 87 17.02 -0.24 -3.35
CA ALA A 87 18.03 0.08 -2.33
C ALA A 87 17.93 -0.84 -1.12
N THR A 88 16.71 -1.24 -0.72
CA THR A 88 16.48 -2.08 0.47
C THR A 88 16.47 -3.58 0.19
N ALA A 89 16.16 -3.99 -1.04
CA ALA A 89 15.97 -5.40 -1.43
C ALA A 89 16.86 -5.86 -2.59
N GLY A 90 17.74 -5.00 -3.11
CA GLY A 90 18.71 -5.32 -4.15
C GLY A 90 18.18 -5.21 -5.58
N LYS A 91 16.88 -5.38 -5.80
CA LYS A 91 16.22 -5.27 -7.11
C LYS A 91 14.78 -4.80 -6.97
N LYS A 92 14.23 -4.25 -8.05
CA LYS A 92 12.89 -3.61 -8.05
C LYS A 92 11.73 -4.60 -7.96
N ILE A 93 11.94 -5.82 -8.41
CA ILE A 93 10.93 -6.89 -8.45
C ILE A 93 11.56 -8.16 -7.85
N HIS A 94 10.79 -8.88 -7.05
CA HIS A 94 11.26 -10.09 -6.35
C HIS A 94 12.53 -9.85 -5.53
N GLY A 95 12.55 -8.75 -4.76
CA GLY A 95 13.68 -8.40 -3.91
C GLY A 95 13.93 -9.43 -2.81
N THR A 96 15.18 -9.54 -2.40
CA THR A 96 15.66 -10.50 -1.39
C THR A 96 16.25 -9.79 -0.16
N GLY A 97 15.78 -8.59 0.14
CA GLY A 97 16.32 -7.76 1.24
C GLY A 97 16.04 -8.32 2.63
N ALA A 98 14.89 -8.93 2.84
CA ALA A 98 14.56 -9.59 4.09
C ALA A 98 15.13 -11.01 4.11
N ILE A 99 15.94 -11.33 5.11
CA ILE A 99 16.43 -12.68 5.41
C ILE A 99 15.90 -13.11 6.78
N PRO A 100 15.87 -14.42 7.11
CA PRO A 100 15.43 -14.87 8.43
C PRO A 100 16.18 -14.12 9.55
N GLY A 101 15.42 -13.44 10.41
CA GLY A 101 15.97 -12.66 11.52
C GLY A 101 16.62 -11.32 11.18
N GLY A 102 16.59 -10.88 9.91
CA GLY A 102 17.30 -9.64 9.57
C GLY A 102 17.07 -9.09 8.16
N ILE A 103 18.12 -8.45 7.66
CA ILE A 103 18.22 -7.83 6.35
C ILE A 103 19.57 -8.14 5.70
N ASN A 104 19.59 -8.14 4.36
CA ASN A 104 20.84 -8.39 3.60
C ASN A 104 21.77 -7.18 3.50
N LYS A 105 21.20 -5.97 3.58
CA LYS A 105 21.95 -4.74 3.31
C LYS A 105 21.36 -3.58 4.10
N ASN A 106 22.23 -2.73 4.65
CA ASN A 106 21.84 -1.43 5.19
C ASN A 106 21.74 -0.38 4.07
N LEU A 107 20.95 0.65 4.30
CA LEU A 107 20.94 1.83 3.47
C LEU A 107 22.22 2.65 3.69
N SER A 108 22.89 3.07 2.63
CA SER A 108 24.00 4.00 2.75
C SER A 108 23.50 5.44 3.03
N ILE A 109 24.40 6.29 3.49
CA ILE A 109 24.09 7.70 3.73
C ILE A 109 23.72 8.40 2.41
N GLU A 110 24.42 8.09 1.34
CA GLU A 110 24.19 8.64 0.00
C GLU A 110 22.82 8.20 -0.55
N GLU A 111 22.45 6.93 -0.36
CA GLU A 111 21.13 6.43 -0.75
C GLU A 111 20.02 7.12 0.05
N ARG A 112 20.20 7.27 1.37
CA ARG A 112 19.26 8.00 2.22
C ARG A 112 19.08 9.44 1.76
N ASP A 113 20.18 10.17 1.55
CA ASP A 113 20.15 11.59 1.18
C ASP A 113 19.53 11.79 -0.21
N ALA A 114 19.75 10.85 -1.13
CA ALA A 114 19.08 10.85 -2.44
C ALA A 114 17.55 10.76 -2.29
N PHE A 115 17.04 9.90 -1.38
CA PHE A 115 15.59 9.82 -1.14
C PHE A 115 15.05 11.06 -0.43
N LEU A 116 15.78 11.57 0.57
CA LEU A 116 15.35 12.78 1.31
C LEU A 116 15.24 14.01 0.42
N LYS A 117 16.04 14.09 -0.63
CA LYS A 117 16.00 15.23 -1.58
C LYS A 117 14.63 15.39 -2.25
N ASP A 118 13.95 14.29 -2.54
CA ASP A 118 12.70 14.30 -3.32
C ASP A 118 11.46 14.03 -2.46
N ILE A 119 11.62 13.76 -1.15
CA ILE A 119 10.52 13.27 -0.31
C ILE A 119 9.37 14.28 -0.17
N ASP A 120 9.67 15.56 -0.02
CA ASP A 120 8.63 16.59 0.14
C ASP A 120 7.77 16.70 -1.11
N GLN A 121 8.38 16.57 -2.29
CA GLN A 121 7.66 16.53 -3.55
C GLN A 121 6.78 15.29 -3.67
N MET A 122 7.27 14.12 -3.21
CA MET A 122 6.48 12.88 -3.20
C MET A 122 5.30 12.97 -2.25
N ILE A 123 5.47 13.61 -1.09
CA ILE A 123 4.38 13.85 -0.14
C ILE A 123 3.33 14.78 -0.76
N GLN A 124 3.75 15.89 -1.36
CA GLN A 124 2.85 16.83 -2.02
C GLN A 124 2.01 16.13 -3.10
N TRP A 125 2.64 15.39 -4.01
CA TRP A 125 1.95 14.68 -5.08
C TRP A 125 1.02 13.58 -4.55
N SER A 126 1.36 12.95 -3.42
CA SER A 126 0.47 11.98 -2.77
C SER A 126 -0.81 12.66 -2.25
N VAL A 127 -0.68 13.81 -1.62
CA VAL A 127 -1.84 14.60 -1.16
C VAL A 127 -2.72 15.05 -2.33
N GLU A 128 -2.12 15.51 -3.43
CA GLU A 128 -2.83 15.88 -4.65
C GLU A 128 -3.58 14.69 -5.26
N SER A 129 -2.96 13.51 -5.27
CA SER A 129 -3.59 12.26 -5.76
C SER A 129 -4.83 11.89 -4.94
N VAL A 130 -4.73 11.97 -3.62
CA VAL A 130 -5.86 11.71 -2.71
C VAL A 130 -6.97 12.73 -2.93
N LYS A 131 -6.62 14.01 -3.16
CA LYS A 131 -7.61 15.05 -3.48
C LYS A 131 -8.35 14.75 -4.78
N ILE A 132 -7.65 14.36 -5.85
CA ILE A 132 -8.28 13.98 -7.11
C ILE A 132 -9.26 12.81 -6.90
N ALA A 133 -8.85 11.76 -6.18
CA ALA A 133 -9.71 10.61 -5.89
C ALA A 133 -10.95 11.03 -5.07
N LYS A 134 -10.77 11.89 -4.07
CA LYS A 134 -11.87 12.39 -3.23
C LYS A 134 -12.85 13.23 -4.04
N ASP A 135 -12.36 14.18 -4.84
CA ASP A 135 -13.18 15.07 -5.65
C ASP A 135 -13.99 14.24 -6.67
N TYR A 136 -13.40 13.25 -7.31
CA TYR A 136 -14.10 12.32 -8.17
C TYR A 136 -15.21 11.57 -7.41
N THR A 137 -14.87 10.95 -6.28
CA THR A 137 -15.84 10.18 -5.47
C THR A 137 -17.01 11.01 -5.04
N VAL A 138 -16.78 12.23 -4.53
CA VAL A 138 -17.84 13.14 -4.09
C VAL A 138 -18.75 13.55 -5.25
N ASN A 139 -18.16 13.87 -6.41
CA ASN A 139 -18.91 14.32 -7.59
C ASN A 139 -19.66 13.18 -8.30
N LYS A 140 -19.29 11.92 -8.05
CA LYS A 140 -19.84 10.71 -8.68
C LYS A 140 -20.47 9.74 -7.68
N LEU A 141 -20.78 10.22 -6.48
CA LEU A 141 -21.26 9.37 -5.41
C LEU A 141 -22.51 8.58 -5.79
N ASP A 142 -23.47 9.21 -6.48
CA ASP A 142 -24.71 8.55 -6.88
C ASP A 142 -24.50 7.44 -7.91
N ASP A 143 -23.46 7.57 -8.74
CA ASP A 143 -23.10 6.56 -9.75
C ASP A 143 -22.35 5.35 -9.15
N ILE A 144 -21.67 5.54 -8.03
CA ILE A 144 -20.71 4.54 -7.50
C ILE A 144 -21.05 3.99 -6.12
N LYS A 145 -21.98 4.60 -5.36
CA LYS A 145 -22.29 4.23 -3.96
C LYS A 145 -22.68 2.76 -3.78
N ASP A 146 -23.32 2.18 -4.78
CA ASP A 146 -23.77 0.79 -4.74
C ASP A 146 -22.84 -0.17 -5.50
N PHE A 147 -21.77 0.37 -6.12
CA PHE A 147 -20.84 -0.43 -6.90
C PHE A 147 -19.97 -1.32 -6.02
N GLY A 148 -20.13 -2.64 -6.14
CA GLY A 148 -19.40 -3.61 -5.34
C GLY A 148 -19.71 -3.56 -3.84
N SER A 149 -20.83 -2.93 -3.45
CA SER A 149 -21.23 -2.77 -2.06
C SER A 149 -22.04 -3.99 -1.59
N PHE A 150 -21.63 -4.59 -0.49
CA PHE A 150 -22.37 -5.68 0.18
C PHE A 150 -22.03 -5.66 1.68
N GLU A 151 -22.98 -6.13 2.48
CA GLU A 151 -22.72 -6.28 3.92
C GLU A 151 -21.72 -7.38 4.19
N SER A 152 -20.69 -7.08 4.97
CA SER A 152 -19.70 -8.05 5.44
C SER A 152 -19.08 -7.61 6.75
N ASN A 153 -18.45 -8.54 7.44
CA ASN A 153 -17.52 -8.22 8.51
C ASN A 153 -16.18 -7.78 7.90
N HIS A 154 -15.50 -6.88 8.58
CA HIS A 154 -14.22 -6.34 8.15
C HIS A 154 -13.12 -6.70 9.15
N LEU A 155 -11.97 -7.14 8.63
CA LEU A 155 -10.80 -7.48 9.42
C LEU A 155 -9.63 -6.55 9.04
N GLY A 156 -8.90 -6.05 10.03
CA GLY A 156 -7.74 -5.21 9.81
C GLY A 156 -6.74 -5.25 10.96
N LEU A 157 -5.59 -4.65 10.73
CA LEU A 157 -4.59 -4.42 11.77
C LEU A 157 -4.79 -3.04 12.39
N VAL A 158 -4.62 -2.97 13.71
CA VAL A 158 -4.68 -1.73 14.48
C VAL A 158 -3.48 -1.60 15.41
N ARG A 159 -3.02 -0.36 15.58
CA ARG A 159 -2.05 0.01 16.60
C ARG A 159 -2.70 0.08 17.99
N ASP A 160 -1.89 0.22 19.02
CA ASP A 160 -2.38 0.32 20.41
C ASP A 160 -3.28 1.55 20.63
N ASP A 161 -3.13 2.63 19.85
CA ASP A 161 -4.02 3.79 19.84
C ASP A 161 -5.32 3.57 19.06
N GLY A 162 -5.51 2.39 18.48
CA GLY A 162 -6.67 2.02 17.68
C GLY A 162 -6.66 2.50 16.24
N ALA A 163 -5.61 3.22 15.80
CA ALA A 163 -5.47 3.63 14.41
C ALA A 163 -5.11 2.44 13.50
N TRP A 164 -5.50 2.55 12.24
CA TRP A 164 -5.15 1.56 11.22
C TRP A 164 -3.63 1.40 11.08
N GLU A 165 -3.18 0.16 10.88
CA GLU A 165 -1.78 -0.20 10.69
C GLU A 165 -1.62 -1.10 9.47
N ILE A 166 -0.50 -0.98 8.75
CA ILE A 166 -0.23 -1.72 7.52
C ILE A 166 1.02 -2.61 7.59
N TYR A 167 1.80 -2.49 8.65
CA TYR A 167 3.04 -3.24 8.80
C TYR A 167 3.03 -4.15 10.03
N ASP A 168 2.63 -3.62 11.18
CA ASP A 168 2.63 -4.32 12.46
C ASP A 168 1.50 -3.82 13.34
N GLY A 169 0.78 -4.73 13.98
CA GLY A 169 -0.38 -4.36 14.79
C GLY A 169 -1.12 -5.60 15.27
N LYS A 170 -2.21 -5.37 15.96
CA LYS A 170 -3.11 -6.42 16.46
C LYS A 170 -4.34 -6.50 15.57
N LEU A 171 -4.99 -7.66 15.58
CA LEU A 171 -6.19 -7.89 14.79
C LEU A 171 -7.40 -7.22 15.44
N ARG A 172 -8.21 -6.59 14.60
CA ARG A 172 -9.55 -6.10 14.93
C ARG A 172 -10.52 -6.57 13.87
N ALA A 173 -11.66 -7.11 14.29
CA ALA A 173 -12.79 -7.33 13.41
C ALA A 173 -13.98 -6.47 13.85
N ILE A 174 -14.70 -5.94 12.86
CA ILE A 174 -15.95 -5.19 13.04
C ILE A 174 -17.04 -5.80 12.16
N ASP A 175 -18.29 -5.69 12.59
CA ASP A 175 -19.44 -6.05 11.77
C ASP A 175 -19.78 -4.93 10.75
N ALA A 176 -20.79 -5.17 9.93
CA ALA A 176 -21.27 -4.22 8.93
C ALA A 176 -21.79 -2.90 9.54
N GLN A 177 -22.14 -2.90 10.82
CA GLN A 177 -22.62 -1.72 11.56
C GLN A 177 -21.49 -1.01 12.30
N GLY A 178 -20.26 -1.52 12.23
CA GLY A 178 -19.07 -0.96 12.88
C GLY A 178 -18.87 -1.39 14.34
N ASN A 179 -19.66 -2.33 14.87
CA ASN A 179 -19.44 -2.87 16.18
C ASN A 179 -18.26 -3.83 16.20
N LYS A 180 -17.48 -3.80 17.26
CA LYS A 180 -16.33 -4.70 17.40
C LYS A 180 -16.79 -6.13 17.65
N ILE A 181 -16.37 -7.05 16.80
CA ILE A 181 -16.53 -8.50 16.99
C ILE A 181 -15.43 -8.99 17.93
N PHE A 182 -14.17 -8.57 17.65
CA PHE A 182 -13.03 -8.70 18.56
C PHE A 182 -12.04 -7.55 18.34
N ASP A 183 -11.16 -7.32 19.31
CA ASP A 183 -10.23 -6.19 19.30
C ASP A 183 -8.91 -6.55 19.96
N PHE A 184 -7.81 -5.99 19.44
CA PHE A 184 -6.45 -6.16 19.95
C PHE A 184 -5.97 -7.61 20.10
N VAL A 185 -6.46 -8.51 19.24
CA VAL A 185 -6.04 -9.92 19.24
C VAL A 185 -4.63 -10.05 18.63
N ASP A 186 -3.77 -10.80 19.31
CA ASP A 186 -2.44 -11.12 18.79
C ASP A 186 -2.55 -11.97 17.51
N ASN A 187 -1.72 -11.63 16.52
CA ASN A 187 -1.70 -12.35 15.24
C ASN A 187 -1.44 -13.86 15.40
N GLN A 188 -0.71 -14.27 16.44
CA GLN A 188 -0.41 -15.67 16.69
C GLN A 188 -1.63 -16.45 17.20
N GLN A 189 -2.65 -15.75 17.70
CA GLN A 189 -3.90 -16.33 18.20
C GLN A 189 -5.02 -16.33 17.14
N TYR A 190 -4.73 -15.97 15.89
CA TYR A 190 -5.75 -15.76 14.87
C TYR A 190 -6.70 -16.96 14.71
N ALA A 191 -6.21 -18.19 14.82
CA ALA A 191 -6.99 -19.40 14.64
C ALA A 191 -8.10 -19.62 15.69
N GLU A 192 -8.02 -18.90 16.85
CA GLU A 192 -9.07 -18.90 17.87
C GLU A 192 -10.27 -18.02 17.48
N TYR A 193 -10.05 -17.08 16.56
CA TYR A 193 -11.00 -16.05 16.18
C TYR A 193 -11.46 -16.12 14.73
N ILE A 194 -10.66 -16.74 13.85
CA ILE A 194 -10.88 -16.78 12.41
C ILE A 194 -10.86 -18.22 11.94
N ALA A 195 -11.99 -18.66 11.35
CA ALA A 195 -12.06 -19.93 10.65
C ALA A 195 -11.75 -19.72 9.15
N GLU A 196 -10.87 -20.55 8.62
CA GLU A 196 -10.58 -20.61 7.18
C GLU A 196 -11.36 -21.78 6.57
N GLU A 197 -12.36 -21.48 5.75
CA GLU A 197 -13.20 -22.48 5.10
C GLU A 197 -13.19 -22.28 3.59
N VAL A 198 -13.10 -23.39 2.86
CA VAL A 198 -13.30 -23.41 1.42
C VAL A 198 -14.76 -23.78 1.15
N LYS A 199 -15.50 -22.86 0.56
CA LYS A 199 -16.85 -23.18 0.04
C LYS A 199 -16.71 -23.88 -1.30
N SER A 200 -17.29 -25.07 -1.38
CA SER A 200 -17.43 -25.85 -2.62
C SER A 200 -18.55 -25.30 -3.50
#